data_60006f66afefc7a769c7b39f2269a400
#
_entry.id   60006f66afefc7a769c7b39f2269a400
#
_cell.length_a   1.000
_cell.length_b   1.000
_cell.length_c   1.000
_cell.angle_alpha   90.00
_cell.angle_beta   90.00
_cell.angle_gamma   90.00
#
_symmetry.space_group_name_H-M   'P 1'
#
loop_
_entity.id
_entity.type
_entity.pdbx_description
1 polymer ?
#
loop_
_entity_poly.entity_id
_entity_poly.type
_entity_poly.pdbx_seq_one_letter_code
_entity_poly.pdbx_strand_id
1 'polypeptide(L)'
;KCIIPPQSVAISEVDLGECFDRMAHPPTSLAMQSWGVPTSAIRIVCTALRTMQFCLRTGFGESPEFFGGSADNPLAGAGQGSGWAPPGFGALSSIAMGAYKRAGGRAEMTSPLLARTFLLAAVMYDDDTDLLHWVDSPHATDEELTEKVQADVKLWGTIVQSTGGILKALKCSVFLMTYQWK
;
A
#
# COMPACT_ATOMS: atom_id res chain seq x y z
N LYS A 1 0.17 -0.35 41.28
CA LYS A 1 1.24 -0.16 40.25
C LYS A 1 0.92 -1.14 39.14
N CYS A 2 0.40 -0.65 38.05
CA CYS A 2 0.27 -1.45 36.83
C CYS A 2 1.68 -1.51 36.21
N ILE A 3 2.35 -2.64 36.33
CA ILE A 3 3.63 -2.89 35.67
C ILE A 3 3.25 -3.31 34.25
N ILE A 4 3.37 -2.40 33.29
CA ILE A 4 3.28 -2.76 31.87
C ILE A 4 4.59 -3.49 31.56
N PRO A 5 4.53 -4.77 31.14
CA PRO A 5 5.75 -5.49 30.78
C PRO A 5 6.43 -4.78 29.61
N PRO A 6 7.76 -4.88 29.50
CA PRO A 6 8.46 -4.37 28.33
C PRO A 6 7.92 -5.08 27.10
N GLN A 7 7.51 -4.31 26.11
CA GLN A 7 6.98 -4.86 24.87
C GLN A 7 7.82 -4.32 23.70
N SER A 8 8.24 -5.23 22.83
CA SER A 8 8.92 -4.87 21.60
C SER A 8 7.90 -4.67 20.48
N VAL A 9 8.06 -3.60 19.73
CA VAL A 9 7.26 -3.25 18.57
C VAL A 9 8.20 -3.10 17.38
N ALA A 10 7.79 -3.54 16.21
CA ALA A 10 8.52 -3.24 14.99
C ALA A 10 7.67 -2.43 14.02
N ILE A 11 8.32 -1.57 13.28
CA ILE A 11 7.75 -0.83 12.15
C ILE A 11 8.53 -1.22 10.91
N SER A 12 7.84 -1.67 9.87
CA SER A 12 8.45 -1.88 8.56
C SER A 12 8.00 -0.78 7.62
N GLU A 13 8.94 0.04 7.19
CA GLU A 13 8.77 0.98 6.11
C GLU A 13 8.93 0.22 4.79
N VAL A 14 7.89 0.21 3.97
CA VAL A 14 7.86 -0.52 2.70
C VAL A 14 7.48 0.43 1.56
N ASP A 15 8.33 0.47 0.52
CA ASP A 15 8.18 1.32 -0.68
C ASP A 15 7.56 0.50 -1.80
N LEU A 16 6.53 1.07 -2.45
CA LEU A 16 5.90 0.49 -3.62
C LEU A 16 6.59 0.99 -4.90
N GLY A 17 7.03 0.04 -5.71
CA GLY A 17 7.66 0.37 -6.99
C GLY A 17 6.69 0.88 -8.02
N GLU A 18 6.87 2.14 -8.51
CA GLU A 18 6.09 2.69 -9.63
C GLU A 18 4.59 2.57 -9.38
N CYS A 19 4.12 2.94 -8.17
CA CYS A 19 2.79 2.64 -7.67
C CYS A 19 1.67 3.01 -8.65
N PHE A 20 1.72 4.19 -9.25
CA PHE A 20 0.71 4.67 -10.20
C PHE A 20 0.79 3.96 -11.56
N ASP A 21 2.00 3.66 -12.04
CA ASP A 21 2.19 3.01 -13.34
C ASP A 21 1.87 1.51 -13.30
N ARG A 22 1.85 0.93 -12.10
CA ARG A 22 1.52 -0.49 -11.87
C ARG A 22 0.09 -0.75 -11.41
N MET A 23 -0.72 0.30 -11.26
CA MET A 23 -2.13 0.12 -10.91
C MET A 23 -2.87 -0.67 -11.98
N ALA A 24 -3.28 -1.90 -11.68
CA ALA A 24 -4.11 -2.66 -12.60
C ALA A 24 -5.54 -2.08 -12.64
N HIS A 25 -6.04 -1.78 -13.84
CA HIS A 25 -7.36 -1.16 -14.02
C HIS A 25 -8.53 -2.00 -13.45
N PRO A 26 -8.57 -3.35 -13.59
CA PRO A 26 -9.68 -4.14 -13.05
C PRO A 26 -9.85 -4.01 -11.52
N PRO A 27 -8.83 -4.26 -10.67
CA PRO A 27 -9.00 -4.11 -9.23
C PRO A 27 -9.24 -2.66 -8.84
N THR A 28 -8.62 -1.68 -9.50
CA THR A 28 -8.89 -0.25 -9.25
C THR A 28 -10.34 0.12 -9.58
N SER A 29 -10.87 -0.38 -10.67
CA SER A 29 -12.28 -0.19 -11.04
C SER A 29 -13.23 -0.74 -9.98
N LEU A 30 -12.99 -1.94 -9.47
CA LEU A 30 -13.78 -2.53 -8.39
C LEU A 30 -13.67 -1.71 -7.09
N ALA A 31 -12.47 -1.25 -6.77
CA ALA A 31 -12.21 -0.40 -5.61
C ALA A 31 -13.01 0.91 -5.68
N MET A 32 -12.97 1.59 -6.82
CA MET A 32 -13.73 2.82 -7.04
C MET A 32 -15.25 2.60 -7.01
N GLN A 33 -15.73 1.48 -7.53
CA GLN A 33 -17.14 1.13 -7.43
C GLN A 33 -17.56 0.90 -5.97
N SER A 34 -16.71 0.30 -5.14
CA SER A 34 -16.99 0.14 -3.71
C SER A 34 -17.10 1.48 -2.96
N TRP A 35 -16.48 2.54 -3.49
CA TRP A 35 -16.63 3.92 -3.00
C TRP A 35 -17.83 4.66 -3.59
N GLY A 36 -18.65 3.99 -4.41
CA GLY A 36 -19.86 4.55 -5.01
C GLY A 36 -19.60 5.36 -6.28
N VAL A 37 -18.40 5.27 -6.88
CA VAL A 37 -18.12 5.96 -8.16
C VAL A 37 -18.91 5.26 -9.28
N PRO A 38 -19.67 6.01 -10.10
CA PRO A 38 -20.46 5.43 -11.18
C PRO A 38 -19.61 4.67 -12.20
N THR A 39 -20.02 3.48 -12.58
CA THR A 39 -19.30 2.64 -13.56
C THR A 39 -19.07 3.35 -14.90
N SER A 40 -19.98 4.23 -15.32
CA SER A 40 -19.81 5.03 -16.53
C SER A 40 -18.62 5.98 -16.44
N ALA A 41 -18.45 6.65 -15.30
CA ALA A 41 -17.31 7.55 -15.06
C ALA A 41 -15.99 6.77 -15.05
N ILE A 42 -15.94 5.63 -14.32
CA ILE A 42 -14.77 4.76 -14.28
C ILE A 42 -14.38 4.28 -15.69
N ARG A 43 -15.37 3.86 -16.47
CA ARG A 43 -15.14 3.38 -17.85
C ARG A 43 -14.54 4.47 -18.73
N ILE A 44 -15.03 5.71 -18.64
CA ILE A 44 -14.50 6.83 -19.42
C ILE A 44 -13.02 7.04 -19.06
N VAL A 45 -12.69 7.10 -17.76
CA VAL A 45 -11.31 7.32 -17.31
C VAL A 45 -10.39 6.16 -17.72
N CYS A 46 -10.80 4.91 -17.48
CA CYS A 46 -10.00 3.75 -17.88
C CYS A 46 -9.78 3.69 -19.39
N THR A 47 -10.79 4.06 -20.20
CA THR A 47 -10.62 4.14 -21.65
C THR A 47 -9.60 5.20 -22.03
N ALA A 48 -9.69 6.39 -21.45
CA ALA A 48 -8.74 7.46 -21.71
C ALA A 48 -7.31 7.05 -21.34
N LEU A 49 -7.10 6.47 -20.16
CA LEU A 49 -5.79 6.00 -19.71
C LEU A 49 -5.19 4.94 -20.64
N ARG A 50 -6.00 3.97 -21.06
CA ARG A 50 -5.55 2.85 -21.91
C ARG A 50 -5.17 3.28 -23.33
N THR A 51 -5.73 4.38 -23.81
CA THR A 51 -5.48 4.90 -25.16
C THR A 51 -4.62 6.18 -25.17
N MET A 52 -4.10 6.58 -23.99
CA MET A 52 -3.26 7.76 -23.86
C MET A 52 -1.98 7.63 -24.68
N GLN A 53 -1.62 8.71 -25.35
CA GLN A 53 -0.39 8.80 -26.10
C GLN A 53 0.53 9.86 -25.50
N PHE A 54 1.81 9.60 -25.55
CA PHE A 54 2.86 10.43 -25.00
C PHE A 54 3.83 10.85 -26.10
N CYS A 55 4.39 12.03 -25.98
CA CYS A 55 5.56 12.45 -26.75
C CYS A 55 6.72 12.74 -25.79
N LEU A 56 7.93 12.54 -26.26
CA LEU A 56 9.13 12.93 -25.52
C LEU A 56 9.37 14.42 -25.69
N ARG A 57 9.44 15.17 -24.58
CA ARG A 57 9.82 16.57 -24.57
C ARG A 57 11.16 16.76 -23.89
N THR A 58 12.09 17.39 -24.59
CA THR A 58 13.44 17.70 -24.09
C THR A 58 13.71 19.20 -24.22
N GLY A 59 14.87 19.67 -23.74
CA GLY A 59 15.33 21.02 -23.95
C GLY A 59 15.56 21.38 -25.44
N PHE A 60 15.59 20.40 -26.34
CA PHE A 60 15.79 20.56 -27.79
C PHE A 60 14.48 20.50 -28.58
N GLY A 61 13.33 20.28 -27.91
CA GLY A 61 12.02 20.22 -28.56
C GLY A 61 11.24 18.97 -28.22
N GLU A 62 10.14 18.75 -28.93
CA GLU A 62 9.25 17.58 -28.77
C GLU A 62 9.54 16.58 -29.89
N SER A 63 9.42 15.26 -29.53
CA SER A 63 9.56 14.20 -30.53
C SER A 63 8.40 14.27 -31.55
N PRO A 64 8.66 14.05 -32.85
CA PRO A 64 7.61 13.98 -33.85
C PRO A 64 6.76 12.73 -33.74
N GLU A 65 7.26 11.70 -33.03
CA GLU A 65 6.59 10.42 -32.85
C GLU A 65 5.92 10.34 -31.48
N PHE A 66 4.73 9.74 -31.45
CA PHE A 66 3.99 9.44 -30.22
C PHE A 66 4.15 7.97 -29.89
N PHE A 67 4.23 7.68 -28.63
CA PHE A 67 4.20 6.32 -28.08
C PHE A 67 3.05 6.21 -27.05
N GLY A 68 2.53 5.02 -26.83
CA GLY A 68 1.47 4.85 -25.83
C GLY A 68 0.53 3.71 -26.14
N GLY A 69 -0.66 3.79 -25.55
CA GLY A 69 -1.67 2.77 -25.67
C GLY A 69 -2.44 2.80 -26.99
N SER A 70 -2.88 1.63 -27.40
CA SER A 70 -3.84 1.44 -28.48
C SER A 70 -4.96 0.49 -28.03
N ALA A 71 -5.97 0.29 -28.89
CA ALA A 71 -7.02 -0.67 -28.61
C ALA A 71 -6.45 -2.12 -28.46
N ASP A 72 -5.44 -2.44 -29.26
CA ASP A 72 -4.81 -3.77 -29.31
C ASP A 72 -3.69 -3.92 -28.26
N ASN A 73 -3.07 -2.82 -27.86
CA ASN A 73 -2.03 -2.80 -26.83
C ASN A 73 -2.29 -1.66 -25.83
N PRO A 74 -3.26 -1.85 -24.93
CA PRO A 74 -3.65 -0.80 -23.98
C PRO A 74 -2.59 -0.60 -22.91
N LEU A 75 -2.38 0.67 -22.50
CA LEU A 75 -1.51 0.98 -21.36
C LEU A 75 -2.13 0.45 -20.05
N ALA A 76 -1.26 0.01 -19.16
CA ALA A 76 -1.59 -0.24 -17.75
C ALA A 76 -1.29 1.00 -16.90
N GLY A 77 -1.79 1.02 -15.67
CA GLY A 77 -1.51 2.08 -14.72
C GLY A 77 -2.34 3.35 -14.93
N ALA A 78 -2.03 4.34 -14.12
CA ALA A 78 -2.72 5.63 -14.13
C ALA A 78 -1.84 6.79 -14.67
N GLY A 79 -0.55 6.54 -14.87
CA GLY A 79 0.44 7.54 -15.27
C GLY A 79 0.75 8.56 -14.17
N GLN A 80 2.03 8.81 -13.95
CA GLN A 80 2.48 9.83 -13.01
C GLN A 80 2.05 11.23 -13.48
N GLY A 81 1.55 12.05 -12.55
CA GLY A 81 1.02 13.38 -12.86
C GLY A 81 -0.43 13.41 -13.37
N SER A 82 -1.07 12.27 -13.55
CA SER A 82 -2.50 12.19 -13.83
C SER A 82 -3.31 12.57 -12.59
N GLY A 83 -4.29 13.47 -12.73
CA GLY A 83 -5.22 13.82 -11.64
C GLY A 83 -6.10 12.67 -11.16
N TRP A 84 -6.15 11.58 -11.91
CA TRP A 84 -6.84 10.34 -11.54
C TRP A 84 -5.99 9.42 -10.66
N ALA A 85 -4.68 9.47 -10.78
CA ALA A 85 -3.79 8.52 -10.10
C ALA A 85 -3.95 8.51 -8.58
N PRO A 86 -3.93 9.65 -7.84
CA PRO A 86 -4.09 9.64 -6.40
C PRO A 86 -5.45 9.08 -5.92
N PRO A 87 -6.62 9.51 -6.43
CA PRO A 87 -7.89 8.95 -5.96
C PRO A 87 -8.08 7.49 -6.36
N GLY A 88 -7.59 7.06 -7.52
CA GLY A 88 -7.61 5.66 -7.96
C GLY A 88 -6.75 4.78 -7.05
N PHE A 89 -5.55 5.24 -6.75
CA PHE A 89 -4.63 4.55 -5.84
C PHE A 89 -5.17 4.52 -4.41
N GLY A 90 -5.74 5.63 -3.90
CA GLY A 90 -6.37 5.67 -2.58
C GLY A 90 -7.50 4.65 -2.43
N ALA A 91 -8.34 4.48 -3.46
CA ALA A 91 -9.38 3.46 -3.47
C ALA A 91 -8.78 2.04 -3.44
N LEU A 92 -7.79 1.78 -4.28
CA LEU A 92 -7.11 0.48 -4.36
C LEU A 92 -6.41 0.14 -3.05
N SER A 93 -5.68 1.09 -2.48
CA SER A 93 -4.96 0.96 -1.20
C SER A 93 -5.89 0.67 -0.04
N SER A 94 -7.08 1.30 -0.01
CA SER A 94 -8.06 1.06 1.06
C SER A 94 -8.56 -0.38 1.07
N ILE A 95 -8.76 -0.98 -0.11
CA ILE A 95 -9.13 -2.39 -0.24
C ILE A 95 -7.96 -3.31 0.13
N ALA A 96 -6.75 -3.00 -0.34
CA ALA A 96 -5.54 -3.73 0.01
C ALA A 96 -5.31 -3.73 1.53
N MET A 97 -5.42 -2.57 2.17
CA MET A 97 -5.33 -2.43 3.62
C MET A 97 -6.43 -3.21 4.36
N GLY A 98 -7.66 -3.18 3.84
CA GLY A 98 -8.76 -3.98 4.36
C GLY A 98 -8.51 -5.49 4.25
N ALA A 99 -7.89 -5.95 3.17
CA ALA A 99 -7.48 -7.33 2.97
C ALA A 99 -6.37 -7.73 3.96
N TYR A 100 -5.35 -6.89 4.11
CA TYR A 100 -4.26 -7.07 5.06
C TYR A 100 -4.76 -7.23 6.50
N LYS A 101 -5.65 -6.32 6.94
CA LYS A 101 -6.28 -6.40 8.27
C LYS A 101 -7.06 -7.70 8.48
N ARG A 102 -7.85 -8.13 7.51
CA ARG A 102 -8.64 -9.38 7.58
C ARG A 102 -7.77 -10.62 7.60
N ALA A 103 -6.62 -10.59 6.95
CA ALA A 103 -5.66 -11.68 6.93
C ALA A 103 -4.76 -11.75 8.19
N GLY A 104 -4.97 -10.83 9.18
CA GLY A 104 -4.24 -10.84 10.46
C GLY A 104 -3.05 -9.89 10.50
N GLY A 105 -2.78 -9.13 9.42
CA GLY A 105 -1.76 -8.06 9.39
C GLY A 105 -2.23 -6.85 10.18
N ARG A 106 -2.15 -6.92 11.50
CA ARG A 106 -2.58 -5.85 12.39
C ARG A 106 -1.87 -5.95 13.74
N ALA A 107 -1.67 -4.79 14.36
CA ALA A 107 -1.33 -4.69 15.77
C ALA A 107 -2.60 -4.40 16.57
N GLU A 108 -2.79 -5.11 17.66
CA GLU A 108 -3.90 -4.93 18.57
C GLU A 108 -3.38 -4.31 19.88
N MET A 109 -3.84 -3.10 20.18
CA MET A 109 -3.38 -2.34 21.33
C MET A 109 -4.56 -1.98 22.22
N THR A 110 -4.52 -2.37 23.49
CA THR A 110 -5.53 -1.98 24.47
C THR A 110 -5.02 -0.81 25.30
N SER A 111 -5.73 0.32 25.23
CA SER A 111 -5.44 1.47 26.08
C SER A 111 -5.81 1.16 27.53
N PRO A 112 -4.86 1.19 28.48
CA PRO A 112 -5.15 0.97 29.88
C PRO A 112 -6.01 2.08 30.49
N LEU A 113 -5.98 3.29 29.93
CA LEU A 113 -6.75 4.44 30.40
C LEU A 113 -8.21 4.41 29.93
N LEU A 114 -8.45 3.97 28.70
CA LEU A 114 -9.77 4.01 28.08
C LEU A 114 -10.47 2.64 28.09
N ALA A 115 -9.78 1.57 28.48
CA ALA A 115 -10.26 0.19 28.37
C ALA A 115 -10.81 -0.13 26.96
N ARG A 116 -10.19 0.47 25.92
CA ARG A 116 -10.57 0.28 24.52
C ARG A 116 -9.43 -0.34 23.77
N THR A 117 -9.77 -1.28 22.91
CA THR A 117 -8.84 -1.91 21.98
C THR A 117 -8.85 -1.16 20.66
N PHE A 118 -7.67 -0.83 20.17
CA PHE A 118 -7.43 -0.21 18.88
C PHE A 118 -6.73 -1.22 17.98
N LEU A 119 -7.23 -1.35 16.76
CA LEU A 119 -6.61 -2.16 15.71
C LEU A 119 -5.85 -1.23 14.77
N LEU A 120 -4.53 -1.28 14.84
CA LEU A 120 -3.66 -0.51 13.98
C LEU A 120 -2.90 -1.48 13.06
N ALA A 121 -3.06 -1.34 11.76
CA ALA A 121 -2.41 -2.22 10.80
C ALA A 121 -1.22 -1.54 10.14
N ALA A 122 -1.45 -0.35 9.61
CA ALA A 122 -0.45 0.41 8.90
C ALA A 122 -0.86 1.87 8.77
N VAL A 123 0.11 2.70 8.43
CA VAL A 123 -0.07 4.06 7.94
C VAL A 123 0.43 4.08 6.50
N MET A 124 -0.31 4.71 5.61
CA MET A 124 0.04 4.76 4.18
C MET A 124 -0.06 6.18 3.67
N TYR A 125 0.95 6.61 2.97
CA TYR A 125 0.99 7.87 2.25
C TYR A 125 1.57 7.63 0.86
N ASP A 126 0.71 7.68 -0.16
CA ASP A 126 1.01 7.30 -1.54
C ASP A 126 1.72 5.92 -1.62
N ASP A 127 2.96 5.86 -2.07
CA ASP A 127 3.77 4.66 -2.21
C ASP A 127 4.47 4.21 -0.92
N ASP A 128 4.59 5.10 0.05
CA ASP A 128 5.19 4.80 1.35
C ASP A 128 4.16 4.15 2.28
N THR A 129 4.53 3.03 2.86
CA THR A 129 3.66 2.30 3.79
C THR A 129 4.45 1.86 5.02
N ASP A 130 4.00 2.29 6.20
CA ASP A 130 4.51 1.84 7.49
C ASP A 130 3.59 0.73 8.03
N LEU A 131 4.08 -0.50 8.05
CA LEU A 131 3.40 -1.63 8.66
C LEU A 131 3.78 -1.72 10.14
N LEU A 132 2.80 -1.87 11.02
CA LEU A 132 3.03 -2.05 12.44
C LEU A 132 2.95 -3.52 12.82
N HIS A 133 3.96 -3.98 13.54
CA HIS A 133 4.10 -5.36 13.98
C HIS A 133 4.14 -5.44 15.50
N TRP A 134 3.38 -6.38 16.01
CA TRP A 134 3.22 -6.59 17.43
C TRP A 134 2.99 -8.07 17.71
N VAL A 135 3.60 -8.58 18.74
CA VAL A 135 3.31 -9.91 19.27
C VAL A 135 2.57 -9.75 20.58
N ASP A 136 1.36 -10.26 20.66
CA ASP A 136 0.51 -10.16 21.86
C ASP A 136 0.96 -11.17 22.92
N SER A 137 2.18 -10.97 23.40
CA SER A 137 2.76 -11.74 24.50
C SER A 137 3.68 -10.84 25.32
N PRO A 138 3.50 -10.76 26.64
CA PRO A 138 4.39 -10.01 27.52
C PRO A 138 5.82 -10.57 27.58
N HIS A 139 6.04 -11.75 27.04
CA HIS A 139 7.32 -12.46 26.99
C HIS A 139 7.79 -12.72 25.55
N ALA A 140 7.22 -11.98 24.57
CA ALA A 140 7.62 -12.11 23.18
C ALA A 140 9.12 -11.86 23.04
N THR A 141 9.79 -12.77 22.35
CA THR A 141 11.22 -12.62 22.02
C THR A 141 11.40 -11.78 20.77
N ASP A 142 12.62 -11.28 20.56
CA ASP A 142 12.95 -10.53 19.34
C ASP A 142 12.88 -11.43 18.10
N GLU A 143 13.12 -12.75 18.26
CA GLU A 143 12.96 -13.74 17.21
C GLU A 143 11.49 -13.88 16.79
N GLU A 144 10.57 -14.02 17.74
CA GLU A 144 9.12 -14.11 17.46
C GLU A 144 8.61 -12.84 16.76
N LEU A 145 9.09 -11.66 17.18
CA LEU A 145 8.76 -10.42 16.54
C LEU A 145 9.33 -10.34 15.12
N THR A 146 10.55 -10.83 14.90
CA THR A 146 11.18 -10.89 13.58
C THR A 146 10.41 -11.81 12.64
N GLU A 147 9.98 -12.99 13.11
CA GLU A 147 9.13 -13.91 12.34
C GLU A 147 7.79 -13.26 11.97
N LYS A 148 7.18 -12.53 12.92
CA LYS A 148 5.94 -11.77 12.67
C LYS A 148 6.15 -10.70 11.61
N VAL A 149 7.24 -9.92 11.67
CA VAL A 149 7.61 -8.91 10.66
C VAL A 149 7.72 -9.56 9.28
N GLN A 150 8.46 -10.67 9.16
CA GLN A 150 8.66 -11.36 7.89
C GLN A 150 7.33 -11.88 7.31
N ALA A 151 6.48 -12.47 8.16
CA ALA A 151 5.17 -12.97 7.76
C ALA A 151 4.26 -11.83 7.26
N ASP A 152 4.22 -10.71 7.97
CA ASP A 152 3.38 -9.57 7.65
C ASP A 152 3.85 -8.84 6.38
N VAL A 153 5.15 -8.64 6.21
CA VAL A 153 5.72 -8.03 4.99
C VAL A 153 5.47 -8.93 3.77
N LYS A 154 5.61 -10.25 3.93
CA LYS A 154 5.29 -11.21 2.87
C LYS A 154 3.80 -11.18 2.52
N LEU A 155 2.92 -11.13 3.52
CA LEU A 155 1.47 -11.00 3.33
C LEU A 155 1.14 -9.72 2.56
N TRP A 156 1.68 -8.58 3.00
CA TRP A 156 1.49 -7.30 2.33
C TRP A 156 1.98 -7.34 0.88
N GLY A 157 3.19 -7.85 0.65
CA GLY A 157 3.74 -8.03 -0.71
C GLY A 157 2.85 -8.87 -1.61
N THR A 158 2.24 -9.95 -1.08
CA THR A 158 1.30 -10.80 -1.83
C THR A 158 0.02 -10.03 -2.21
N ILE A 159 -0.52 -9.23 -1.29
CA ILE A 159 -1.69 -8.40 -1.54
C ILE A 159 -1.38 -7.34 -2.59
N VAL A 160 -0.28 -6.61 -2.43
CA VAL A 160 0.19 -5.60 -3.39
C VAL A 160 0.38 -6.22 -4.78
N GLN A 161 1.02 -7.38 -4.86
CA GLN A 161 1.23 -8.08 -6.13
C GLN A 161 -0.10 -8.46 -6.81
N SER A 162 -1.12 -8.81 -6.03
CA SER A 162 -2.46 -9.13 -6.58
C SER A 162 -3.15 -7.91 -7.21
N THR A 163 -2.73 -6.70 -6.87
CA THR A 163 -3.23 -5.44 -7.45
C THR A 163 -2.39 -4.92 -8.61
N GLY A 164 -1.33 -5.64 -8.99
CA GLY A 164 -0.37 -5.25 -10.03
C GLY A 164 0.89 -4.55 -9.49
N GLY A 165 0.91 -4.18 -8.20
CA GLY A 165 2.04 -3.53 -7.56
C GLY A 165 3.22 -4.45 -7.27
N ILE A 166 4.32 -3.86 -6.84
CA ILE A 166 5.53 -4.58 -6.43
C ILE A 166 6.22 -3.82 -5.28
N LEU A 167 6.78 -4.56 -4.32
CA LEU A 167 7.63 -3.97 -3.29
C LEU A 167 9.06 -3.80 -3.80
N LYS A 168 9.67 -2.65 -3.52
CA LYS A 168 11.09 -2.38 -3.76
C LYS A 168 11.91 -2.80 -2.55
N ALA A 169 12.24 -4.08 -2.44
CA ALA A 169 12.91 -4.65 -1.28
C ALA A 169 14.19 -3.88 -0.84
N LEU A 170 14.93 -3.30 -1.79
CA LEU A 170 16.14 -2.51 -1.49
C LEU A 170 15.85 -1.16 -0.81
N LYS A 171 14.60 -0.72 -0.82
CA LYS A 171 14.16 0.51 -0.16
C LYS A 171 13.33 0.24 1.10
N CYS A 172 13.04 -1.03 1.39
CA CYS A 172 12.33 -1.39 2.61
C CYS A 172 13.29 -1.40 3.80
N SER A 173 12.83 -0.90 4.93
CA SER A 173 13.57 -0.90 6.18
C SER A 173 12.72 -1.42 7.33
N VAL A 174 13.36 -1.87 8.41
CA VAL A 174 12.69 -2.34 9.62
C VAL A 174 13.30 -1.66 10.83
N PHE A 175 12.46 -1.06 11.64
CA PHE A 175 12.83 -0.44 12.91
C PHE A 175 12.28 -1.29 14.04
N LEU A 176 13.19 -1.84 14.85
CA LEU A 176 12.84 -2.57 16.07
C LEU A 176 12.92 -1.60 17.26
N MET A 177 11.83 -1.47 18.00
CA MET A 177 11.74 -0.62 19.16
C MET A 177 11.47 -1.47 20.40
N THR A 178 12.42 -1.46 21.32
CA THR A 178 12.29 -2.13 22.63
C THR A 178 12.10 -1.07 23.70
N TYR A 179 10.99 -1.12 24.41
CA TYR A 179 10.70 -0.21 25.51
C TYR A 179 11.05 -0.86 26.84
N GLN A 180 11.93 -0.22 27.58
CA GLN A 180 12.20 -0.57 28.99
C GLN A 180 11.76 0.59 29.86
N TRP A 181 10.80 0.35 30.73
CA TRP A 181 10.40 1.31 31.75
C TRP A 181 11.38 1.25 32.93
N LYS A 182 12.03 2.37 33.23
CA LYS A 182 12.90 2.49 34.40
C LYS A 182 12.12 2.96 35.63
#